data_21a38668da13af789e7690710c6c21d1
#
_entry.id   21a38668da13af789e7690710c6c21d1
#
_cell.length_a   1.000
_cell.length_b   1.000
_cell.length_c   1.000
_cell.angle_alpha   90.00
_cell.angle_beta   90.00
_cell.angle_gamma   90.00
#
_symmetry.space_group_name_H-M   'P 1'
#
loop_
_entity.id
_entity.type
_entity.pdbx_description
1 polymer ?
#
loop_
_entity_poly.entity_id
_entity_poly.type
_entity_poly.pdbx_seq_one_letter_code
_entity_poly.pdbx_strand_id
1 'polypeptide(L)'
;MKSHRFTVDDILATSWDRKLATDLAEEIGSCTGEKLGTLFEMRRFLALKGYRELLQLLRGAREGKNGDHALAAVAHTTRRYALERPALSAAAFRTAAVDCPEWREAYERLHAFMLDVLAECGLSGEAAENALNMLRSLVRGYVLHEVMHTLVGLESYDDAFDKAIQVFVAGLPLFASGRIRHLQPRPTETLEQGEGYSFRSEPT
;
A
#
# COMPACT_ATOMS: atom_id res chain seq x y z
N MET A 1 12.89 8.79 -40.97
CA MET A 1 12.40 8.00 -39.84
C MET A 1 13.14 8.43 -38.58
N LYS A 2 12.49 9.15 -37.64
CA LYS A 2 13.11 9.49 -36.35
C LYS A 2 13.11 8.23 -35.51
N SER A 3 14.28 7.70 -35.20
CA SER A 3 14.46 6.59 -34.25
C SER A 3 13.95 7.07 -32.89
N HIS A 4 12.83 6.57 -32.43
CA HIS A 4 12.33 6.78 -31.08
C HIS A 4 13.28 6.01 -30.16
N ARG A 5 14.18 6.68 -29.47
CA ARG A 5 14.95 6.09 -28.37
C ARG A 5 13.98 5.94 -27.22
N PHE A 6 13.69 4.70 -26.84
CA PHE A 6 12.99 4.40 -25.60
C PHE A 6 13.78 4.95 -24.42
N THR A 7 13.10 5.67 -23.54
CA THR A 7 13.67 6.13 -22.28
C THR A 7 13.56 5.02 -21.23
N VAL A 8 14.29 5.15 -20.13
CA VAL A 8 14.13 4.23 -18.97
C VAL A 8 12.71 4.27 -18.47
N ASP A 9 12.06 5.44 -18.50
CA ASP A 9 10.67 5.61 -18.11
C ASP A 9 9.71 4.86 -19.05
N ASP A 10 9.99 4.80 -20.35
CA ASP A 10 9.18 4.02 -21.31
C ASP A 10 9.26 2.51 -21.03
N ILE A 11 10.40 2.04 -20.52
CA ILE A 11 10.62 0.62 -20.19
C ILE A 11 9.96 0.30 -18.83
N LEU A 12 10.02 1.23 -17.89
CA LEU A 12 9.44 1.11 -16.54
C LEU A 12 7.96 1.51 -16.48
N ALA A 13 7.41 2.14 -17.55
CA ALA A 13 6.00 2.46 -17.67
C ALA A 13 5.19 1.16 -17.71
N THR A 14 4.67 0.79 -16.58
CA THR A 14 3.90 -0.44 -16.40
C THR A 14 2.45 -0.27 -16.86
N SER A 15 1.73 -1.39 -17.01
CA SER A 15 0.28 -1.37 -17.24
C SER A 15 -0.46 -0.62 -16.14
N TRP A 16 0.11 -0.58 -14.94
CA TRP A 16 -0.36 0.22 -13.80
C TRP A 16 -0.30 1.72 -14.07
N ASP A 17 0.82 2.24 -14.58
CA ASP A 17 0.96 3.67 -14.86
C ASP A 17 -0.07 4.12 -15.90
N ARG A 18 -0.34 3.29 -16.91
CA ARG A 18 -1.37 3.56 -17.91
C ARG A 18 -2.78 3.53 -17.32
N LYS A 19 -3.09 2.52 -16.50
CA LYS A 19 -4.38 2.42 -15.80
C LYS A 19 -4.56 3.59 -14.84
N LEU A 20 -3.51 3.94 -14.09
CA LEU A 20 -3.50 5.09 -13.17
C LEU A 20 -3.74 6.40 -13.93
N ALA A 21 -3.09 6.60 -15.08
CA ALA A 21 -3.26 7.81 -15.89
C ALA A 21 -4.67 7.91 -16.48
N THR A 22 -5.26 6.80 -16.92
CA THR A 22 -6.63 6.75 -17.45
C THR A 22 -7.65 7.06 -16.35
N ASP A 23 -7.57 6.38 -15.21
CA ASP A 23 -8.47 6.61 -14.07
C ASP A 23 -8.32 8.04 -13.53
N LEU A 24 -7.09 8.57 -13.48
CA LEU A 24 -6.83 9.96 -13.09
C LEU A 24 -7.51 10.96 -14.06
N ALA A 25 -7.43 10.71 -15.36
CA ALA A 25 -8.06 11.58 -16.37
C ALA A 25 -9.61 11.55 -16.25
N GLU A 26 -10.19 10.38 -16.00
CA GLU A 26 -11.63 10.22 -15.79
C GLU A 26 -12.07 10.94 -14.51
N GLU A 27 -11.33 10.79 -13.41
CA GLU A 27 -11.61 11.45 -12.14
C GLU A 27 -11.53 12.97 -12.23
N ILE A 28 -10.52 13.51 -12.88
CA ILE A 28 -10.39 14.95 -13.11
C ILE A 28 -11.47 15.45 -14.07
N GLY A 29 -11.78 14.71 -15.13
CA GLY A 29 -12.83 15.05 -16.08
C GLY A 29 -14.24 15.04 -15.48
N SER A 30 -14.46 14.26 -14.41
CA SER A 30 -15.74 14.21 -13.69
C SER A 30 -15.96 15.39 -12.73
N CYS A 31 -14.94 16.24 -12.51
CA CYS A 31 -15.03 17.42 -11.64
C CYS A 31 -15.83 18.54 -12.33
N THR A 32 -17.15 18.51 -12.19
CA THR A 32 -18.01 19.62 -12.62
C THR A 32 -18.11 20.65 -11.50
N GLY A 33 -17.55 21.85 -11.74
CA GLY A 33 -17.71 23.00 -10.85
C GLY A 33 -16.59 23.25 -9.84
N GLU A 34 -15.61 22.39 -9.70
CA GLU A 34 -14.43 22.64 -8.87
C GLU A 34 -13.31 23.30 -9.69
N LYS A 35 -12.72 24.36 -9.13
CA LYS A 35 -11.53 25.00 -9.73
C LYS A 35 -10.30 24.18 -9.36
N LEU A 36 -9.91 23.25 -10.22
CA LEU A 36 -8.69 22.46 -10.08
C LEU A 36 -7.55 23.14 -10.84
N GLY A 37 -7.13 24.35 -10.39
CA GLY A 37 -6.08 25.13 -11.05
C GLY A 37 -4.66 24.74 -10.67
N THR A 38 -4.48 24.06 -9.55
CA THR A 38 -3.16 23.69 -9.01
C THR A 38 -3.04 22.19 -8.76
N LEU A 39 -1.80 21.70 -8.78
CA LEU A 39 -1.50 20.31 -8.43
C LEU A 39 -1.94 19.95 -6.99
N PHE A 40 -1.90 20.92 -6.08
CA PHE A 40 -2.36 20.74 -4.70
C PHE A 40 -3.88 20.52 -4.65
N GLU A 41 -4.66 21.34 -5.36
CA GLU A 41 -6.12 21.22 -5.43
C GLU A 41 -6.54 19.88 -6.03
N MET A 42 -5.88 19.45 -7.10
CA MET A 42 -6.13 18.13 -7.69
C MET A 42 -5.84 16.99 -6.71
N ARG A 43 -4.68 17.04 -6.03
CA ARG A 43 -4.32 16.03 -5.02
C ARG A 43 -5.31 16.01 -3.85
N ARG A 44 -5.69 17.18 -3.36
CA ARG A 44 -6.68 17.33 -2.29
C ARG A 44 -8.02 16.72 -2.70
N PHE A 45 -8.53 17.09 -3.88
CA PHE A 45 -9.79 16.56 -4.41
C PHE A 45 -9.78 15.02 -4.46
N LEU A 46 -8.78 14.44 -5.11
CA LEU A 46 -8.64 12.98 -5.24
C LEU A 46 -8.53 12.29 -3.89
N ALA A 47 -7.75 12.85 -2.96
CA ALA A 47 -7.59 12.27 -1.62
C ALA A 47 -8.90 12.32 -0.83
N LEU A 48 -9.61 13.46 -0.82
CA LEU A 48 -10.89 13.60 -0.12
C LEU A 48 -11.93 12.63 -0.67
N LYS A 49 -12.02 12.51 -2.00
CA LYS A 49 -12.91 11.56 -2.67
C LYS A 49 -12.51 10.12 -2.30
N GLY A 50 -11.23 9.79 -2.45
CA GLY A 50 -10.71 8.46 -2.16
C GLY A 50 -10.95 8.03 -0.71
N TYR A 51 -10.69 8.88 0.28
CA TYR A 51 -10.96 8.57 1.69
C TYR A 51 -12.44 8.33 1.98
N ARG A 52 -13.32 9.16 1.41
CA ARG A 52 -14.77 9.04 1.63
C ARG A 52 -15.33 7.77 1.02
N GLU A 53 -14.99 7.50 -0.24
CA GLU A 53 -15.42 6.29 -0.94
C GLU A 53 -14.88 5.02 -0.28
N LEU A 54 -13.59 4.99 0.02
CA LEU A 54 -12.98 3.84 0.69
C LEU A 54 -13.64 3.60 2.05
N LEU A 55 -13.80 4.63 2.89
CA LEU A 55 -14.44 4.49 4.20
C LEU A 55 -15.87 3.94 4.09
N GLN A 56 -16.64 4.40 3.10
CA GLN A 56 -17.99 3.91 2.86
C GLN A 56 -17.99 2.41 2.50
N LEU A 57 -17.10 1.99 1.59
CA LEU A 57 -16.94 0.59 1.19
C LEU A 57 -16.50 -0.29 2.36
N LEU A 58 -15.57 0.18 3.20
CA LEU A 58 -15.08 -0.56 4.35
C LEU A 58 -16.14 -0.72 5.44
N ARG A 59 -16.99 0.29 5.66
CA ARG A 59 -18.13 0.17 6.57
C ARG A 59 -19.10 -0.90 6.10
N GLY A 60 -19.45 -0.92 4.83
CA GLY A 60 -20.28 -1.97 4.24
C GLY A 60 -19.61 -3.36 4.33
N ALA A 61 -18.31 -3.45 4.11
CA ALA A 61 -17.59 -4.71 4.22
C ALA A 61 -17.57 -5.29 5.65
N ARG A 62 -17.53 -4.41 6.67
CA ARG A 62 -17.60 -4.78 8.10
C ARG A 62 -18.99 -5.19 8.54
N GLU A 63 -20.04 -4.76 7.85
CA GLU A 63 -21.43 -4.97 8.28
C GLU A 63 -21.72 -6.45 8.54
N GLY A 64 -22.26 -6.74 9.73
CA GLY A 64 -22.55 -8.11 10.17
C GLY A 64 -21.31 -8.97 10.50
N LYS A 65 -20.11 -8.38 10.54
CA LYS A 65 -18.85 -9.07 10.89
C LYS A 65 -18.18 -8.36 12.06
N ASN A 66 -17.39 -9.12 12.81
CA ASN A 66 -16.57 -8.62 13.93
C ASN A 66 -15.20 -9.29 13.95
N GLY A 67 -14.26 -8.74 14.72
CA GLY A 67 -12.92 -9.27 14.93
C GLY A 67 -12.20 -9.64 13.64
N ASP A 68 -11.65 -10.85 13.60
CA ASP A 68 -10.84 -11.36 12.49
C ASP A 68 -11.58 -11.37 11.15
N HIS A 69 -12.88 -11.68 11.16
CA HIS A 69 -13.70 -11.69 9.95
C HIS A 69 -13.94 -10.28 9.41
N ALA A 70 -14.13 -9.30 10.28
CA ALA A 70 -14.24 -7.90 9.88
C ALA A 70 -12.91 -7.40 9.29
N LEU A 71 -11.79 -7.73 9.94
CA LEU A 71 -10.46 -7.34 9.50
C LEU A 71 -10.11 -7.92 8.13
N ALA A 72 -10.38 -9.22 7.91
CA ALA A 72 -10.18 -9.86 6.62
C ALA A 72 -11.03 -9.20 5.53
N ALA A 73 -12.33 -8.97 5.78
CA ALA A 73 -13.24 -8.33 4.84
C ALA A 73 -12.78 -6.90 4.47
N VAL A 74 -12.28 -6.14 5.45
CA VAL A 74 -11.72 -4.79 5.27
C VAL A 74 -10.44 -4.85 4.42
N ALA A 75 -9.54 -5.81 4.67
CA ALA A 75 -8.31 -5.99 3.90
C ALA A 75 -8.60 -6.32 2.42
N HIS A 76 -9.49 -7.28 2.16
CA HIS A 76 -9.90 -7.64 0.80
C HIS A 76 -10.57 -6.47 0.06
N THR A 77 -11.44 -5.74 0.76
CA THR A 77 -12.09 -4.56 0.18
C THR A 77 -11.11 -3.44 -0.14
N THR A 78 -10.10 -3.22 0.72
CA THR A 78 -9.05 -2.24 0.47
C THR A 78 -8.23 -2.61 -0.77
N ARG A 79 -7.83 -3.90 -0.92
CA ARG A 79 -7.12 -4.38 -2.11
C ARG A 79 -7.96 -4.19 -3.37
N ARG A 80 -9.22 -4.64 -3.36
CA ARG A 80 -10.13 -4.51 -4.49
C ARG A 80 -10.30 -3.05 -4.91
N TYR A 81 -10.55 -2.15 -3.95
CA TYR A 81 -10.65 -0.72 -4.21
C TYR A 81 -9.38 -0.17 -4.89
N ALA A 82 -8.20 -0.58 -4.42
CA ALA A 82 -6.94 -0.11 -4.99
C ALA A 82 -6.73 -0.61 -6.44
N LEU A 83 -7.23 -1.79 -6.79
CA LEU A 83 -7.18 -2.33 -8.15
C LEU A 83 -8.21 -1.67 -9.10
N GLU A 84 -9.40 -1.37 -8.59
CA GLU A 84 -10.50 -0.78 -9.36
C GLU A 84 -10.34 0.73 -9.55
N ARG A 85 -9.86 1.44 -8.50
CA ARG A 85 -9.76 2.90 -8.43
C ARG A 85 -8.32 3.36 -8.09
N PRO A 86 -7.36 3.10 -8.97
CA PRO A 86 -5.94 3.32 -8.68
C PRO A 86 -5.59 4.76 -8.36
N ALA A 87 -6.18 5.76 -9.05
CA ALA A 87 -5.88 7.17 -8.81
C ALA A 87 -6.37 7.63 -7.43
N LEU A 88 -7.60 7.27 -7.06
CA LEU A 88 -8.17 7.61 -5.76
C LEU A 88 -7.45 6.88 -4.63
N SER A 89 -7.14 5.61 -4.83
CA SER A 89 -6.36 4.81 -3.87
C SER A 89 -4.96 5.38 -3.67
N ALA A 90 -4.25 5.71 -4.75
CA ALA A 90 -2.93 6.31 -4.67
C ALA A 90 -2.94 7.66 -3.93
N ALA A 91 -4.00 8.45 -4.12
CA ALA A 91 -4.18 9.71 -3.39
C ALA A 91 -4.54 9.49 -1.91
N ALA A 92 -5.44 8.55 -1.62
CA ALA A 92 -5.87 8.23 -0.26
C ALA A 92 -4.78 7.56 0.60
N PHE A 93 -3.81 6.89 -0.02
CA PHE A 93 -2.68 6.30 0.71
C PHE A 93 -1.55 7.28 1.01
N ARG A 94 -1.64 8.51 0.56
CA ARG A 94 -0.68 9.55 0.93
C ARG A 94 -1.03 10.16 2.28
N THR A 95 -0.02 10.64 2.99
CA THR A 95 -0.22 11.42 4.21
C THR A 95 -0.97 12.70 3.89
N ALA A 96 -1.96 13.05 4.71
CA ALA A 96 -2.70 14.29 4.58
C ALA A 96 -1.76 15.49 4.65
N ALA A 97 -2.03 16.51 3.82
CA ALA A 97 -1.28 17.76 3.89
C ALA A 97 -1.56 18.46 5.23
N VAL A 98 -0.48 18.90 5.92
CA VAL A 98 -0.55 19.49 7.25
C VAL A 98 -1.47 20.72 7.29
N ASP A 99 -1.52 21.47 6.20
CA ASP A 99 -2.21 22.77 6.10
C ASP A 99 -3.65 22.66 5.57
N CYS A 100 -4.20 21.44 5.43
CA CYS A 100 -5.56 21.25 4.94
C CYS A 100 -6.43 20.51 5.98
N PRO A 101 -7.23 21.23 6.79
CA PRO A 101 -8.06 20.62 7.83
C PRO A 101 -9.03 19.55 7.32
N GLU A 102 -9.69 19.80 6.19
CA GLU A 102 -10.65 18.85 5.61
C GLU A 102 -9.97 17.55 5.16
N TRP A 103 -8.78 17.66 4.60
CA TRP A 103 -8.00 16.48 4.19
C TRP A 103 -7.58 15.66 5.41
N ARG A 104 -7.11 16.36 6.46
CA ARG A 104 -6.76 15.74 7.72
C ARG A 104 -7.95 15.02 8.36
N GLU A 105 -9.10 15.70 8.45
CA GLU A 105 -10.31 15.11 9.02
C GLU A 105 -10.76 13.85 8.27
N ALA A 106 -10.71 13.87 6.94
CA ALA A 106 -11.06 12.69 6.13
C ALA A 106 -10.10 11.53 6.37
N TYR A 107 -8.79 11.82 6.48
CA TYR A 107 -7.77 10.84 6.84
C TYR A 107 -8.01 10.27 8.24
N GLU A 108 -8.23 11.12 9.25
CA GLU A 108 -8.44 10.72 10.63
C GLU A 108 -9.67 9.83 10.79
N ARG A 109 -10.75 10.12 10.06
CA ARG A 109 -11.96 9.27 10.07
C ARG A 109 -11.70 7.87 9.53
N LEU A 110 -10.95 7.75 8.44
CA LEU A 110 -10.57 6.44 7.90
C LEU A 110 -9.61 5.72 8.84
N HIS A 111 -8.64 6.46 9.40
CA HIS A 111 -7.66 5.93 10.34
C HIS A 111 -8.33 5.38 11.60
N ALA A 112 -9.21 6.18 12.22
CA ALA A 112 -9.97 5.77 13.40
C ALA A 112 -10.83 4.52 13.13
N PHE A 113 -11.52 4.46 11.97
CA PHE A 113 -12.26 3.28 11.58
C PHE A 113 -11.38 2.02 11.53
N MET A 114 -10.17 2.13 10.96
CA MET A 114 -9.24 1.01 10.88
C MET A 114 -8.75 0.56 12.25
N LEU A 115 -8.50 1.51 13.17
CA LEU A 115 -8.13 1.21 14.55
C LEU A 115 -9.28 0.55 15.32
N ASP A 116 -10.54 0.96 15.09
CA ASP A 116 -11.70 0.33 15.68
C ASP A 116 -11.83 -1.16 15.27
N VAL A 117 -11.55 -1.47 14.00
CA VAL A 117 -11.53 -2.87 13.52
C VAL A 117 -10.43 -3.67 14.22
N LEU A 118 -9.25 -3.08 14.41
CA LEU A 118 -8.14 -3.74 15.12
C LEU A 118 -8.42 -3.87 16.63
N ALA A 119 -9.16 -2.93 17.21
CA ALA A 119 -9.58 -3.01 18.60
C ALA A 119 -10.50 -4.22 18.86
N GLU A 120 -11.37 -4.56 17.92
CA GLU A 120 -12.17 -5.79 17.98
C GLU A 120 -11.33 -7.07 17.93
N CYS A 121 -10.11 -6.99 17.36
CA CYS A 121 -9.12 -8.07 17.39
C CYS A 121 -8.25 -8.05 18.65
N GLY A 122 -8.56 -7.18 19.63
CA GLY A 122 -7.83 -7.08 20.90
C GLY A 122 -6.58 -6.20 20.88
N LEU A 123 -6.40 -5.37 19.85
CA LEU A 123 -5.26 -4.46 19.74
C LEU A 123 -5.64 -3.02 20.11
N SER A 124 -4.73 -2.31 20.76
CA SER A 124 -4.91 -0.89 21.10
C SER A 124 -3.58 -0.14 21.14
N GLY A 125 -3.63 1.19 21.09
CA GLY A 125 -2.46 2.05 21.17
C GLY A 125 -1.41 1.73 20.11
N GLU A 126 -0.15 1.68 20.51
CA GLU A 126 0.99 1.44 19.61
C GLU A 126 0.91 0.09 18.89
N ALA A 127 0.39 -0.95 19.54
CA ALA A 127 0.22 -2.27 18.93
C ALA A 127 -0.76 -2.22 17.75
N ALA A 128 -1.88 -1.49 17.88
CA ALA A 128 -2.84 -1.29 16.80
C ALA A 128 -2.25 -0.47 15.65
N GLU A 129 -1.49 0.58 15.95
CA GLU A 129 -0.80 1.40 14.93
C GLU A 129 0.23 0.58 14.14
N ASN A 130 1.03 -0.22 14.82
CA ASN A 130 2.02 -1.10 14.18
C ASN A 130 1.35 -2.16 13.30
N ALA A 131 0.27 -2.78 13.78
CA ALA A 131 -0.52 -3.72 13.01
C ALA A 131 -1.17 -3.05 11.79
N LEU A 132 -1.72 -1.84 11.94
CA LEU A 132 -2.30 -1.08 10.82
C LEU A 132 -1.25 -0.73 9.76
N ASN A 133 -0.06 -0.31 10.17
CA ASN A 133 1.03 -0.02 9.25
C ASN A 133 1.50 -1.27 8.49
N MET A 134 1.57 -2.42 9.17
CA MET A 134 1.89 -3.69 8.54
C MET A 134 0.79 -4.11 7.55
N LEU A 135 -0.48 -4.01 7.91
CA LEU A 135 -1.61 -4.32 7.03
C LEU A 135 -1.60 -3.44 5.77
N ARG A 136 -1.39 -2.14 5.94
CA ARG A 136 -1.28 -1.20 4.81
C ARG A 136 -0.14 -1.56 3.86
N SER A 137 1.01 -1.95 4.42
CA SER A 137 2.17 -2.37 3.64
C SER A 137 1.91 -3.66 2.89
N LEU A 138 1.25 -4.63 3.55
CA LEU A 138 0.86 -5.90 2.96
C LEU A 138 -0.08 -5.69 1.77
N VAL A 139 -1.17 -4.94 1.97
CA VAL A 139 -2.15 -4.66 0.90
C VAL A 139 -1.48 -3.95 -0.28
N ARG A 140 -0.67 -2.91 -0.02
CA ARG A 140 0.04 -2.17 -1.08
C ARG A 140 1.01 -3.07 -1.85
N GLY A 141 1.76 -3.91 -1.14
CA GLY A 141 2.70 -4.84 -1.76
C GLY A 141 1.99 -5.80 -2.70
N TYR A 142 0.89 -6.41 -2.27
CA TYR A 142 0.10 -7.30 -3.12
C TYR A 142 -0.51 -6.59 -4.33
N VAL A 143 -1.11 -5.41 -4.15
CA VAL A 143 -1.66 -4.61 -5.25
C VAL A 143 -0.57 -4.31 -6.30
N LEU A 144 0.61 -3.88 -5.84
CA LEU A 144 1.72 -3.57 -6.73
C LEU A 144 2.19 -4.81 -7.51
N HIS A 145 2.41 -5.93 -6.81
CA HIS A 145 2.83 -7.18 -7.45
C HIS A 145 1.79 -7.73 -8.43
N GLU A 146 0.52 -7.66 -8.09
CA GLU A 146 -0.57 -8.10 -8.97
C GLU A 146 -0.65 -7.28 -10.24
N VAL A 147 -0.56 -5.96 -10.12
CA VAL A 147 -0.59 -5.04 -11.25
C VAL A 147 0.63 -5.21 -12.16
N MET A 148 1.80 -5.43 -11.57
CA MET A 148 3.06 -5.60 -12.30
C MET A 148 3.30 -7.05 -12.77
N HIS A 149 2.46 -8.00 -12.37
CA HIS A 149 2.64 -9.44 -12.63
C HIS A 149 4.03 -9.95 -12.22
N THR A 150 4.54 -9.48 -11.07
CA THR A 150 5.93 -9.75 -10.64
C THR A 150 6.07 -10.94 -9.71
N LEU A 151 4.98 -11.49 -9.17
CA LEU A 151 5.04 -12.72 -8.38
C LEU A 151 4.98 -13.93 -9.30
N VAL A 152 6.12 -14.59 -9.46
CA VAL A 152 6.27 -15.76 -10.32
C VAL A 152 5.71 -17.01 -9.63
N GLY A 153 5.00 -17.85 -10.38
CA GLY A 153 4.51 -19.14 -9.90
C GLY A 153 3.25 -19.07 -9.03
N LEU A 154 2.58 -17.91 -8.97
CA LEU A 154 1.27 -17.84 -8.35
C LEU A 154 0.18 -18.29 -9.33
N GLU A 155 -0.59 -19.30 -8.92
CA GLU A 155 -1.78 -19.72 -9.66
C GLU A 155 -2.92 -18.71 -9.51
N SER A 156 -3.01 -18.04 -8.34
CA SER A 156 -4.03 -17.05 -8.02
C SER A 156 -3.50 -16.01 -7.05
N TYR A 157 -3.63 -14.72 -7.41
CA TYR A 157 -3.34 -13.60 -6.49
C TYR A 157 -4.34 -13.54 -5.34
N ASP A 158 -5.59 -13.94 -5.57
CA ASP A 158 -6.63 -13.96 -4.54
C ASP A 158 -6.29 -14.96 -3.44
N ASP A 159 -5.92 -16.19 -3.80
CA ASP A 159 -5.54 -17.23 -2.84
C ASP A 159 -4.27 -16.87 -2.06
N ALA A 160 -3.29 -16.27 -2.74
CA ALA A 160 -2.06 -15.83 -2.11
C ALA A 160 -2.32 -14.68 -1.12
N PHE A 161 -3.16 -13.72 -1.49
CA PHE A 161 -3.55 -12.63 -0.60
C PHE A 161 -4.37 -13.13 0.59
N ASP A 162 -5.32 -14.04 0.36
CA ASP A 162 -6.12 -14.64 1.43
C ASP A 162 -5.23 -15.34 2.46
N LYS A 163 -4.28 -16.18 2.03
CA LYS A 163 -3.29 -16.81 2.91
C LYS A 163 -2.45 -15.78 3.69
N ALA A 164 -2.04 -14.69 3.03
CA ALA A 164 -1.27 -13.65 3.69
C ALA A 164 -2.09 -12.93 4.77
N ILE A 165 -3.37 -12.66 4.52
CA ILE A 165 -4.28 -12.10 5.52
C ILE A 165 -4.52 -13.07 6.68
N GLN A 166 -4.69 -14.36 6.40
CA GLN A 166 -4.82 -15.38 7.46
C GLN A 166 -3.58 -15.42 8.37
N VAL A 167 -2.38 -15.37 7.78
CA VAL A 167 -1.11 -15.29 8.54
C VAL A 167 -1.02 -14.00 9.34
N PHE A 168 -1.41 -12.87 8.76
CA PHE A 168 -1.43 -11.58 9.45
C PHE A 168 -2.36 -11.63 10.66
N VAL A 169 -3.59 -12.10 10.49
CA VAL A 169 -4.60 -12.25 11.56
C VAL A 169 -4.08 -13.19 12.66
N ALA A 170 -3.55 -14.35 12.30
CA ALA A 170 -2.97 -15.29 13.26
C ALA A 170 -1.77 -14.68 14.04
N GLY A 171 -1.08 -13.71 13.45
CA GLY A 171 0.04 -12.99 14.07
C GLY A 171 -0.36 -11.84 14.99
N LEU A 172 -1.62 -11.40 15.03
CA LEU A 172 -2.06 -10.24 15.83
C LEU A 172 -1.72 -10.35 17.32
N PRO A 173 -1.82 -11.52 17.99
CA PRO A 173 -1.44 -11.65 19.39
C PRO A 173 0.04 -11.31 19.68
N LEU A 174 0.91 -11.39 18.66
CA LEU A 174 2.32 -11.01 18.83
C LEU A 174 2.49 -9.52 18.99
N PHE A 175 1.66 -8.70 18.34
CA PHE A 175 1.65 -7.24 18.52
C PHE A 175 1.20 -6.87 19.95
N ALA A 176 0.14 -7.52 20.45
CA ALA A 176 -0.40 -7.29 21.80
C ALA A 176 0.59 -7.69 22.89
N SER A 177 1.38 -8.74 22.69
CA SER A 177 2.27 -9.29 23.71
C SER A 177 3.58 -8.53 23.88
N GLY A 178 3.91 -7.59 23.00
CA GLY A 178 5.23 -6.95 22.96
C GLY A 178 6.40 -7.92 22.72
N ARG A 179 6.09 -9.18 22.40
CA ARG A 179 7.08 -10.24 22.21
C ARG A 179 7.74 -10.26 20.83
N ILE A 180 7.55 -9.24 20.03
CA ILE A 180 8.34 -9.08 18.82
C ILE A 180 9.76 -8.78 19.29
N ARG A 181 10.56 -9.86 19.45
CA ARG A 181 11.99 -9.72 19.74
C ARG A 181 12.59 -8.90 18.62
N HIS A 182 13.27 -7.82 18.98
CA HIS A 182 14.17 -7.17 18.03
C HIS A 182 15.09 -8.26 17.47
N LEU A 183 14.93 -8.56 16.19
CA LEU A 183 15.92 -9.34 15.47
C LEU A 183 17.17 -8.49 15.49
N GLN A 184 18.05 -8.74 16.47
CA GLN A 184 19.36 -8.10 16.46
C GLN A 184 20.03 -8.48 15.14
N PRO A 185 20.53 -7.51 14.38
CA PRO A 185 21.32 -7.84 13.21
C PRO A 185 22.42 -8.80 13.68
N ARG A 186 22.56 -9.96 13.03
CA ARG A 186 23.72 -10.80 13.27
C ARG A 186 24.96 -9.92 13.14
N PRO A 187 25.92 -10.01 14.07
CA PRO A 187 27.20 -9.35 13.88
C PRO A 187 27.66 -9.72 12.47
N THR A 188 27.90 -8.75 11.64
CA THR A 188 28.51 -8.96 10.33
C THR A 188 29.83 -9.64 10.64
N GLU A 189 29.97 -10.93 10.36
CA GLU A 189 31.25 -11.57 10.30
C GLU A 189 32.08 -10.72 9.36
N THR A 190 33.06 -10.03 9.90
CA THR A 190 34.04 -9.29 9.14
C THR A 190 34.63 -10.32 8.20
N LEU A 191 34.31 -10.30 6.93
CA LEU A 191 35.02 -11.02 5.90
C LEU A 191 36.46 -10.50 6.03
N GLU A 192 37.28 -11.25 6.78
CA GLU A 192 38.72 -11.03 6.79
C GLU A 192 39.16 -11.01 5.33
N GLN A 193 39.82 -9.93 4.98
CA GLN A 193 40.38 -9.70 3.68
C GLN A 193 41.38 -10.86 3.40
N GLY A 194 40.87 -11.92 2.77
CA GLY A 194 41.65 -13.00 2.24
C GLY A 194 42.24 -12.62 0.91
N GLU A 195 43.51 -12.39 0.94
CA GLU A 195 44.49 -12.64 -0.11
C GLU A 195 44.29 -11.99 -1.50
N GLY A 196 45.26 -11.14 -1.77
CA GLY A 196 45.47 -10.45 -3.04
C GLY A 196 45.53 -11.40 -4.23
N TYR A 197 44.64 -11.15 -5.17
CA TYR A 197 44.85 -11.60 -6.54
C TYR A 197 45.93 -10.73 -7.20
N SER A 198 47.16 -11.28 -7.18
CA SER A 198 48.30 -10.80 -7.98
C SER A 198 47.99 -11.01 -9.46
N PHE A 199 47.70 -9.96 -10.18
CA PHE A 199 47.71 -9.95 -11.63
C PHE A 199 49.18 -10.13 -12.11
N ARG A 200 49.56 -11.33 -12.56
CA ARG A 200 50.78 -11.52 -13.33
C ARG A 200 50.55 -10.94 -14.73
N SER A 201 51.24 -9.85 -15.03
CA SER A 201 51.45 -9.36 -16.38
C SER A 201 52.48 -10.29 -17.04
N GLU A 202 52.11 -11.00 -18.09
CA GLU A 202 53.03 -11.64 -19.03
C GLU A 202 53.56 -10.59 -20.03
N PRO A 203 54.86 -10.54 -20.32
CA PRO A 203 55.44 -9.69 -21.33
C PRO A 203 55.52 -10.42 -22.69
N THR A 204 55.38 -9.56 -23.74
CA THR A 204 55.57 -9.69 -25.21
C THR A 204 54.41 -10.24 -26.00
#